data_c4c172d631e137c2934968474a3c693b
#
_entry.id   c4c172d631e137c2934968474a3c693b
#
_cell.length_a   1.000
_cell.length_b   1.000
_cell.length_c   1.000
_cell.angle_alpha   90.00
_cell.angle_beta   90.00
_cell.angle_gamma   90.00
#
_symmetry.space_group_name_H-M   'P 1'
#
loop_
_entity.id
_entity.type
_entity.pdbx_description
1 polymer ?
#
loop_
_entity_poly.entity_id
_entity_poly.type
_entity_poly.pdbx_seq_one_letter_code
_entity_poly.pdbx_strand_id
1 'polypeptide(L)'
;MLAACSGKTVPGNPTAGTEPTTANSSSATPSAGGAPPVQVPLPAKAIDGSPCDTALTSADLTKLIGPPSQPKPSDTPLGPSCAWDNASDNGAGITVFYQTKSDQGLNLAYKNVKPTATHWAELPAIQGYPAVAYRPAGDPDTTGTDHCQVVVGISNTLAYSAGITLSDTAKSKGIDPCTAGRDVADHILTNIKARG
;
A
#
# COMPACT_ATOMS: atom_id res chain seq x y z
N MET A 1 -33.11 72.41 21.56
CA MET A 1 -34.06 71.73 22.47
C MET A 1 -33.57 70.32 22.67
N LEU A 2 -33.28 70.02 23.94
CA LEU A 2 -32.77 68.73 24.39
C LEU A 2 -33.89 67.65 24.42
N ALA A 3 -33.61 66.40 24.08
CA ALA A 3 -34.29 65.30 24.69
C ALA A 3 -33.32 64.09 24.75
N ALA A 4 -32.89 63.74 25.93
CA ALA A 4 -32.18 62.54 26.32
C ALA A 4 -33.20 61.42 26.51
N CYS A 5 -32.91 60.23 26.04
CA CYS A 5 -33.59 58.99 26.46
C CYS A 5 -32.55 57.99 26.95
N SER A 6 -32.54 57.80 28.27
CA SER A 6 -31.85 56.67 28.95
C SER A 6 -32.54 55.36 28.68
N GLY A 7 -31.82 54.40 28.15
CA GLY A 7 -32.24 52.99 28.01
C GLY A 7 -31.46 52.13 28.98
N LYS A 8 -32.16 51.40 29.87
CA LYS A 8 -31.64 50.44 30.86
C LYS A 8 -30.91 49.27 30.24
N THR A 9 -29.72 49.00 30.74
CA THR A 9 -28.99 47.73 30.52
C THR A 9 -29.62 46.63 31.33
N VAL A 10 -29.97 45.52 30.64
CA VAL A 10 -30.36 44.23 31.25
C VAL A 10 -29.16 43.29 31.12
N PRO A 11 -28.69 42.64 32.20
CA PRO A 11 -27.62 41.68 32.09
C PRO A 11 -28.18 40.37 31.51
N GLY A 12 -27.84 40.08 30.26
CA GLY A 12 -28.08 38.79 29.63
C GLY A 12 -26.96 37.83 29.99
N ASN A 13 -27.36 36.69 30.56
CA ASN A 13 -26.49 35.56 30.87
C ASN A 13 -25.96 34.97 29.57
N PRO A 14 -24.65 34.73 29.37
CA PRO A 14 -24.15 34.09 28.18
C PRO A 14 -24.47 32.58 28.24
N THR A 15 -25.36 32.13 27.38
CA THR A 15 -25.54 30.72 27.07
C THR A 15 -24.30 30.23 26.30
N ALA A 16 -23.59 29.25 26.83
CA ALA A 16 -22.50 28.61 26.15
C ALA A 16 -23.00 27.97 24.84
N GLY A 17 -22.68 28.61 23.72
CA GLY A 17 -22.84 28.01 22.40
C GLY A 17 -21.87 26.88 22.23
N THR A 18 -22.38 25.69 21.98
CA THR A 18 -21.59 24.53 21.55
C THR A 18 -20.97 24.87 20.20
N GLU A 19 -19.68 25.18 20.19
CA GLU A 19 -18.91 25.31 18.95
C GLU A 19 -18.90 23.94 18.26
N PRO A 20 -19.20 23.89 16.94
CA PRO A 20 -18.95 22.67 16.19
C PRO A 20 -17.44 22.43 16.18
N THR A 21 -17.03 21.30 16.75
CA THR A 21 -15.67 20.78 16.65
C THR A 21 -15.35 20.61 15.18
N THR A 22 -14.69 21.57 14.57
CA THR A 22 -14.06 21.41 13.26
C THR A 22 -13.03 20.32 13.41
N ALA A 23 -13.33 19.15 12.85
CA ALA A 23 -12.35 18.09 12.67
C ALA A 23 -11.17 18.71 11.92
N ASN A 24 -10.06 18.85 12.62
CA ASN A 24 -8.79 19.30 12.05
C ASN A 24 -8.37 18.23 11.05
N SER A 25 -8.72 18.40 9.78
CA SER A 25 -8.09 17.67 8.68
C SER A 25 -6.63 18.12 8.69
N SER A 26 -5.81 17.40 9.41
CA SER A 26 -4.35 17.52 9.32
C SER A 26 -3.98 17.20 7.88
N SER A 27 -3.81 18.23 7.06
CA SER A 27 -3.18 18.11 5.75
C SER A 27 -1.76 17.63 6.01
N ALA A 28 -1.55 16.33 5.93
CA ALA A 28 -0.24 15.75 6.10
C ALA A 28 0.67 16.28 4.99
N THR A 29 1.76 16.90 5.37
CA THR A 29 2.78 17.43 4.47
C THR A 29 3.30 16.26 3.59
N PRO A 30 3.37 16.42 2.25
CA PRO A 30 3.94 15.39 1.38
C PRO A 30 5.34 15.00 1.87
N SER A 31 5.63 13.72 1.89
CA SER A 31 6.97 13.22 2.22
C SER A 31 8.00 13.75 1.22
N ALA A 32 9.24 13.93 1.66
CA ALA A 32 10.34 14.52 0.87
C ALA A 32 10.64 13.80 -0.47
N GLY A 33 10.06 12.63 -0.71
CA GLY A 33 10.17 11.88 -1.97
C GLY A 33 8.97 12.01 -2.90
N GLY A 34 7.93 12.74 -2.51
CA GLY A 34 6.72 12.91 -3.30
C GLY A 34 5.65 11.84 -3.09
N ALA A 35 5.88 10.80 -2.27
CA ALA A 35 4.86 9.82 -1.92
C ALA A 35 3.83 10.42 -0.96
N PRO A 36 2.54 10.07 -1.09
CA PRO A 36 1.52 10.45 -0.12
C PRO A 36 1.87 9.92 1.27
N PRO A 37 1.67 10.72 2.34
CA PRO A 37 1.94 10.28 3.71
C PRO A 37 0.93 9.23 4.17
N VAL A 38 1.38 8.32 5.03
CA VAL A 38 0.51 7.34 5.69
C VAL A 38 -0.17 8.00 6.89
N GLN A 39 -1.50 8.05 6.87
CA GLN A 39 -2.29 8.73 7.91
C GLN A 39 -2.36 7.94 9.21
N VAL A 40 -2.54 6.62 9.12
CA VAL A 40 -2.63 5.71 10.27
C VAL A 40 -1.57 4.62 10.08
N PRO A 41 -0.34 4.82 10.60
CA PRO A 41 0.74 3.88 10.37
C PRO A 41 0.52 2.55 11.10
N LEU A 42 0.89 1.44 10.44
CA LEU A 42 1.04 0.16 11.11
C LEU A 42 2.34 0.13 11.92
N PRO A 43 2.35 -0.58 13.05
CA PRO A 43 3.58 -0.79 13.81
C PRO A 43 4.56 -1.70 13.04
N ALA A 44 5.86 -1.56 13.30
CA ALA A 44 6.90 -2.33 12.61
C ALA A 44 6.70 -3.85 12.75
N LYS A 45 6.14 -4.31 13.88
CA LYS A 45 5.84 -5.73 14.12
C LYS A 45 4.87 -6.33 13.08
N ALA A 46 4.09 -5.54 12.36
CA ALA A 46 3.18 -6.01 11.33
C ALA A 46 3.93 -6.74 10.19
N ILE A 47 5.15 -6.29 9.87
CA ILE A 47 6.02 -6.90 8.85
C ILE A 47 7.33 -7.44 9.45
N ASP A 48 7.32 -7.80 10.72
CA ASP A 48 8.45 -8.48 11.36
C ASP A 48 8.48 -9.96 10.97
N GLY A 49 9.70 -10.47 10.72
CA GLY A 49 9.94 -11.85 10.30
C GLY A 49 9.83 -12.08 8.79
N SER A 50 9.63 -13.34 8.42
CA SER A 50 9.59 -13.75 7.01
C SER A 50 8.21 -13.52 6.39
N PRO A 51 8.12 -12.92 5.19
CA PRO A 51 6.86 -12.89 4.44
C PRO A 51 6.32 -14.28 4.12
N CYS A 52 7.18 -15.32 4.07
CA CYS A 52 6.73 -16.70 3.87
C CYS A 52 5.73 -17.17 4.94
N ASP A 53 5.87 -16.66 6.17
CA ASP A 53 5.06 -17.06 7.31
C ASP A 53 3.87 -16.12 7.57
N THR A 54 3.90 -14.91 6.98
CA THR A 54 3.06 -13.82 7.48
C THR A 54 2.29 -13.07 6.39
N ALA A 55 2.75 -13.10 5.14
CA ALA A 55 2.16 -12.29 4.07
C ALA A 55 0.87 -12.90 3.52
N LEU A 56 0.88 -14.19 3.20
CA LEU A 56 -0.25 -14.88 2.57
C LEU A 56 -0.48 -16.23 3.21
N THR A 57 -1.74 -16.57 3.43
CA THR A 57 -2.13 -17.92 3.87
C THR A 57 -2.16 -18.89 2.68
N SER A 58 -2.15 -20.21 2.95
CA SER A 58 -2.32 -21.21 1.89
C SER A 58 -3.65 -21.04 1.14
N ALA A 59 -4.69 -20.56 1.82
CA ALA A 59 -5.99 -20.27 1.20
C ALA A 59 -5.89 -19.08 0.24
N ASP A 60 -5.19 -18.00 0.63
CA ASP A 60 -4.94 -16.84 -0.24
C ASP A 60 -4.16 -17.26 -1.48
N LEU A 61 -3.07 -18.01 -1.31
CA LEU A 61 -2.25 -18.48 -2.41
C LEU A 61 -3.06 -19.34 -3.38
N THR A 62 -3.85 -20.28 -2.87
CA THR A 62 -4.72 -21.13 -3.70
C THR A 62 -5.72 -20.31 -4.51
N LYS A 63 -6.29 -19.26 -3.89
CA LYS A 63 -7.23 -18.36 -4.57
C LYS A 63 -6.56 -17.50 -5.64
N LEU A 64 -5.36 -16.98 -5.36
CA LEU A 64 -4.68 -16.00 -6.19
C LEU A 64 -3.91 -16.63 -7.37
N ILE A 65 -3.20 -17.73 -7.13
CA ILE A 65 -2.35 -18.37 -8.13
C ILE A 65 -2.64 -19.86 -8.35
N GLY A 66 -3.61 -20.45 -7.63
CA GLY A 66 -3.87 -21.90 -7.61
C GLY A 66 -2.96 -22.63 -6.61
N PRO A 67 -2.85 -23.96 -6.66
CA PRO A 67 -2.04 -24.73 -5.72
C PRO A 67 -0.59 -24.22 -5.69
N PRO A 68 -0.10 -23.70 -4.54
CA PRO A 68 1.25 -23.15 -4.48
C PRO A 68 2.30 -24.25 -4.36
N SER A 69 3.48 -24.01 -4.93
CA SER A 69 4.69 -24.76 -4.62
C SER A 69 5.22 -24.41 -3.22
N GLN A 70 6.31 -25.08 -2.80
CA GLN A 70 6.98 -24.70 -1.54
C GLN A 70 7.44 -23.25 -1.58
N PRO A 71 7.25 -22.48 -0.48
CA PRO A 71 7.73 -21.11 -0.39
C PRO A 71 9.25 -21.03 -0.51
N LYS A 72 9.74 -20.01 -1.20
CA LYS A 72 11.16 -19.75 -1.42
C LYS A 72 11.56 -18.47 -0.67
N PRO A 73 12.03 -18.59 0.59
CA PRO A 73 12.51 -17.43 1.35
C PRO A 73 13.83 -16.90 0.79
N SER A 74 14.01 -15.59 0.85
CA SER A 74 15.27 -14.93 0.52
C SER A 74 15.46 -13.69 1.38
N ASP A 75 16.71 -13.28 1.60
CA ASP A 75 17.04 -12.01 2.25
C ASP A 75 17.69 -11.09 1.21
N THR A 76 17.13 -9.89 1.08
CA THR A 76 17.54 -8.90 0.10
C THR A 76 18.12 -7.65 0.78
N PRO A 77 18.80 -6.76 0.03
CA PRO A 77 19.22 -5.47 0.58
C PRO A 77 18.07 -4.61 1.14
N LEU A 78 16.83 -4.84 0.70
CA LEU A 78 15.66 -4.11 1.18
C LEU A 78 15.01 -4.78 2.39
N GLY A 79 15.27 -6.05 2.64
CA GLY A 79 14.69 -6.86 3.70
C GLY A 79 14.29 -8.26 3.25
N PRO A 80 13.60 -9.03 4.11
CA PRO A 80 13.21 -10.39 3.78
C PRO A 80 12.17 -10.44 2.66
N SER A 81 12.25 -11.49 1.86
CA SER A 81 11.30 -11.77 0.78
C SER A 81 10.86 -13.23 0.77
N CYS A 82 9.76 -13.48 0.09
CA CYS A 82 9.27 -14.82 -0.18
C CYS A 82 8.65 -14.89 -1.57
N ALA A 83 8.93 -15.96 -2.29
CA ALA A 83 8.30 -16.25 -3.57
C ALA A 83 7.52 -17.58 -3.51
N TRP A 84 6.39 -17.61 -4.20
CA TRP A 84 5.56 -18.78 -4.43
C TRP A 84 5.22 -18.88 -5.91
N ASP A 85 5.38 -20.05 -6.48
CA ASP A 85 4.94 -20.37 -7.82
C ASP A 85 3.74 -21.30 -7.76
N ASN A 86 2.90 -21.30 -8.78
CA ASN A 86 1.88 -22.32 -8.94
C ASN A 86 2.56 -23.67 -9.22
N ALA A 87 2.15 -24.73 -8.53
CA ALA A 87 2.74 -26.05 -8.67
C ALA A 87 2.35 -26.77 -10.00
N SER A 88 1.27 -26.33 -10.65
CA SER A 88 0.71 -26.98 -11.85
C SER A 88 0.81 -26.14 -13.12
N ASP A 89 1.03 -24.85 -13.00
CA ASP A 89 1.06 -23.90 -14.11
C ASP A 89 2.36 -23.09 -14.05
N ASN A 90 3.22 -23.28 -15.02
CA ASN A 90 4.59 -22.78 -15.08
C ASN A 90 4.69 -21.26 -15.33
N GLY A 91 3.71 -20.47 -15.08
CA GLY A 91 3.77 -19.03 -15.31
C GLY A 91 3.32 -18.20 -14.11
N ALA A 92 2.39 -18.71 -13.30
CA ALA A 92 1.85 -17.93 -12.19
C ALA A 92 2.77 -17.92 -10.97
N GLY A 93 3.02 -16.75 -10.43
CA GLY A 93 3.83 -16.59 -9.23
C GLY A 93 3.53 -15.31 -8.47
N ILE A 94 3.83 -15.31 -7.18
CA ILE A 94 3.78 -14.14 -6.31
C ILE A 94 5.12 -14.01 -5.60
N THR A 95 5.65 -12.78 -5.53
CA THR A 95 6.83 -12.46 -4.73
C THR A 95 6.49 -11.30 -3.79
N VAL A 96 6.75 -11.46 -2.51
CA VAL A 96 6.52 -10.44 -1.49
C VAL A 96 7.85 -10.01 -0.87
N PHE A 97 8.04 -8.70 -0.73
CA PHE A 97 9.20 -8.12 -0.04
C PHE A 97 8.71 -7.25 1.11
N TYR A 98 9.28 -7.43 2.30
CA TYR A 98 9.13 -6.51 3.42
C TYR A 98 10.30 -5.53 3.41
N GLN A 99 10.04 -4.25 3.17
CA GLN A 99 11.08 -3.22 3.08
C GLN A 99 11.42 -2.71 4.50
N THR A 100 12.11 -3.57 5.26
CA THR A 100 12.46 -3.33 6.66
C THR A 100 13.87 -2.76 6.85
N LYS A 101 14.72 -2.83 5.83
CA LYS A 101 16.10 -2.31 5.84
C LYS A 101 16.22 -0.91 5.21
N SER A 102 15.10 -0.32 4.80
CA SER A 102 15.00 1.05 4.29
C SER A 102 14.07 1.85 5.21
N ASP A 103 14.46 3.06 5.55
CA ASP A 103 13.66 4.01 6.33
C ASP A 103 12.86 4.98 5.45
N GLN A 104 12.68 4.66 4.17
CA GLN A 104 12.04 5.52 3.18
C GLN A 104 10.58 5.17 2.88
N GLY A 105 10.10 4.00 3.32
CA GLY A 105 8.74 3.55 3.03
C GLY A 105 8.41 3.63 1.54
N LEU A 106 7.22 4.12 1.19
CA LEU A 106 6.80 4.28 -0.20
C LEU A 106 7.66 5.28 -1.00
N ASN A 107 8.34 6.23 -0.33
CA ASN A 107 9.24 7.18 -1.00
C ASN A 107 10.38 6.50 -1.75
N LEU A 108 10.80 5.30 -1.33
CA LEU A 108 11.81 4.52 -2.04
C LEU A 108 11.39 4.26 -3.49
N ALA A 109 10.13 3.87 -3.70
CA ALA A 109 9.58 3.63 -5.04
C ALA A 109 9.52 4.92 -5.87
N TYR A 110 9.08 6.04 -5.27
CA TYR A 110 9.03 7.33 -5.96
C TYR A 110 10.38 7.84 -6.40
N LYS A 111 11.43 7.66 -5.57
CA LYS A 111 12.78 8.14 -5.88
C LYS A 111 13.52 7.25 -6.86
N ASN A 112 13.44 5.94 -6.67
CA ASN A 112 14.34 5.02 -7.36
C ASN A 112 13.66 4.25 -8.50
N VAL A 113 12.34 4.07 -8.46
CA VAL A 113 11.61 3.27 -9.45
C VAL A 113 10.88 4.16 -10.45
N LYS A 114 10.10 5.13 -9.96
CA LYS A 114 9.29 6.02 -10.81
C LYS A 114 10.05 6.62 -12.01
N PRO A 115 11.31 7.09 -11.87
CA PRO A 115 12.03 7.69 -12.99
C PRO A 115 12.39 6.74 -14.14
N THR A 116 12.43 5.44 -13.88
CA THR A 116 12.90 4.41 -14.83
C THR A 116 11.85 3.36 -15.15
N ALA A 117 10.70 3.35 -14.47
CA ALA A 117 9.64 2.37 -14.70
C ALA A 117 9.06 2.52 -16.12
N THR A 118 8.82 1.41 -16.79
CA THR A 118 8.16 1.40 -18.11
C THR A 118 6.65 1.64 -18.01
N HIS A 119 6.09 1.36 -16.84
CA HIS A 119 4.73 1.68 -16.46
C HIS A 119 4.75 2.13 -15.00
N TRP A 120 4.04 3.22 -14.70
CA TRP A 120 3.85 3.73 -13.35
C TRP A 120 2.42 4.20 -13.17
N ALA A 121 1.77 3.75 -12.10
CA ALA A 121 0.43 4.21 -11.74
C ALA A 121 0.34 4.44 -10.22
N GLU A 122 -0.19 5.58 -9.83
CA GLU A 122 -0.62 5.82 -8.46
C GLU A 122 -1.99 5.19 -8.30
N LEU A 123 -2.11 4.22 -7.40
CA LEU A 123 -3.35 3.48 -7.20
C LEU A 123 -4.28 4.21 -6.22
N PRO A 124 -5.58 4.00 -6.32
CA PRO A 124 -6.48 4.28 -5.20
C PRO A 124 -5.97 3.56 -3.95
N ALA A 125 -6.06 4.22 -2.79
CA ALA A 125 -5.57 3.65 -1.54
C ALA A 125 -6.12 2.23 -1.31
N ILE A 126 -5.25 1.33 -0.89
CA ILE A 126 -5.61 -0.04 -0.51
C ILE A 126 -5.89 -0.02 0.99
N GLN A 127 -7.15 -0.26 1.38
CA GLN A 127 -7.61 -0.20 2.78
C GLN A 127 -7.15 1.08 3.54
N GLY A 128 -7.06 2.22 2.84
CA GLY A 128 -6.62 3.50 3.40
C GLY A 128 -5.11 3.77 3.34
N TYR A 129 -4.31 2.86 2.81
CA TYR A 129 -2.86 3.00 2.65
C TYR A 129 -2.48 3.40 1.23
N PRO A 130 -1.54 4.36 1.06
CA PRO A 130 -1.10 4.79 -0.26
C PRO A 130 -0.36 3.66 -0.98
N ALA A 131 -0.62 3.51 -2.27
CA ALA A 131 -0.06 2.44 -3.08
C ALA A 131 0.28 2.91 -4.49
N VAL A 132 1.27 2.25 -5.09
CA VAL A 132 1.66 2.44 -6.49
C VAL A 132 1.82 1.10 -7.16
N ALA A 133 1.56 1.06 -8.48
CA ALA A 133 1.88 -0.08 -9.32
C ALA A 133 2.90 0.32 -10.36
N TYR A 134 3.80 -0.60 -10.70
CA TYR A 134 4.78 -0.35 -11.74
C TYR A 134 5.24 -1.64 -12.42
N ARG A 135 5.83 -1.48 -13.61
CA ARG A 135 6.62 -2.52 -14.29
C ARG A 135 8.07 -2.08 -14.30
N PRO A 136 9.01 -2.95 -13.88
CA PRO A 136 10.44 -2.62 -13.86
C PRO A 136 10.98 -2.31 -15.27
N ALA A 137 11.97 -1.41 -15.34
CA ALA A 137 12.74 -1.24 -16.57
C ALA A 137 13.58 -2.49 -16.82
N GLY A 138 13.64 -2.93 -18.08
CA GLY A 138 14.44 -4.09 -18.48
C GLY A 138 13.79 -5.44 -18.15
N ASP A 139 12.50 -5.47 -17.82
CA ASP A 139 11.74 -6.69 -17.82
C ASP A 139 11.86 -7.36 -19.19
N PRO A 140 12.38 -8.62 -19.27
CA PRO A 140 12.56 -9.32 -20.54
C PRO A 140 11.23 -9.52 -21.30
N ASP A 141 10.10 -9.51 -20.62
CA ASP A 141 8.81 -9.41 -21.26
C ASP A 141 8.51 -7.94 -21.59
N THR A 142 9.09 -7.48 -22.71
CA THR A 142 8.88 -6.12 -23.21
C THR A 142 7.43 -5.81 -23.56
N THR A 143 6.56 -6.81 -23.62
CA THR A 143 5.12 -6.62 -23.81
C THR A 143 4.47 -6.22 -22.49
N GLY A 144 5.12 -6.49 -21.35
CA GLY A 144 4.69 -6.13 -20.01
C GLY A 144 3.29 -6.64 -19.65
N THR A 145 2.89 -7.75 -20.28
CA THR A 145 1.52 -8.27 -20.20
C THR A 145 1.31 -9.28 -19.08
N ASP A 146 2.38 -9.72 -18.41
CA ASP A 146 2.30 -10.80 -17.42
C ASP A 146 2.76 -10.42 -16.02
N HIS A 147 3.52 -9.35 -15.85
CA HIS A 147 4.10 -8.95 -14.56
C HIS A 147 3.72 -7.55 -14.13
N CYS A 148 3.48 -7.38 -12.83
CA CYS A 148 3.35 -6.07 -12.18
C CYS A 148 3.80 -6.15 -10.74
N GLN A 149 4.40 -5.06 -10.26
CA GLN A 149 4.80 -4.86 -8.88
C GLN A 149 3.89 -3.80 -8.25
N VAL A 150 3.32 -4.09 -7.09
CA VAL A 150 2.55 -3.14 -6.29
C VAL A 150 3.29 -2.86 -5.00
N VAL A 151 3.50 -1.60 -4.67
CA VAL A 151 4.12 -1.17 -3.40
C VAL A 151 3.10 -0.44 -2.57
N VAL A 152 2.99 -0.82 -1.30
CA VAL A 152 2.07 -0.20 -0.32
C VAL A 152 2.88 0.38 0.83
N GLY A 153 2.72 1.67 1.09
CA GLY A 153 3.29 2.33 2.26
C GLY A 153 2.46 2.04 3.50
N ILE A 154 3.01 1.37 4.50
CA ILE A 154 2.32 1.06 5.77
C ILE A 154 2.68 2.01 6.91
N SER A 155 3.78 2.74 6.76
CA SER A 155 4.16 3.91 7.53
C SER A 155 4.97 4.85 6.64
N ASN A 156 5.39 6.00 7.15
CA ASN A 156 6.27 6.90 6.39
C ASN A 156 7.67 6.33 6.16
N THR A 157 8.04 5.28 6.90
CA THR A 157 9.36 4.63 6.84
C THR A 157 9.30 3.17 6.40
N LEU A 158 8.12 2.54 6.41
CA LEU A 158 7.96 1.13 6.08
C LEU A 158 6.98 0.93 4.93
N ALA A 159 7.30 -0.04 4.09
CA ALA A 159 6.46 -0.48 2.98
C ALA A 159 6.60 -2.00 2.79
N TYR A 160 5.69 -2.59 2.07
CA TYR A 160 5.87 -3.90 1.46
C TYR A 160 5.60 -3.80 -0.04
N SER A 161 6.15 -4.73 -0.80
CA SER A 161 5.81 -4.87 -2.21
C SER A 161 5.33 -6.27 -2.53
N ALA A 162 4.39 -6.35 -3.46
CA ALA A 162 3.79 -7.55 -4.00
C ALA A 162 4.02 -7.60 -5.51
N GLY A 163 4.85 -8.54 -5.98
CA GLY A 163 5.00 -8.86 -7.39
C GLY A 163 4.05 -9.99 -7.75
N ILE A 164 3.38 -9.86 -8.88
CA ILE A 164 2.57 -10.90 -9.49
C ILE A 164 3.08 -11.19 -10.90
N THR A 165 3.22 -12.47 -11.23
CA THR A 165 3.37 -12.95 -12.60
C THR A 165 2.13 -13.76 -12.95
N LEU A 166 1.50 -13.41 -14.07
CA LEU A 166 0.29 -14.09 -14.54
C LEU A 166 0.63 -15.39 -15.25
N SER A 167 -0.23 -16.39 -15.08
CA SER A 167 -0.19 -17.59 -15.92
C SER A 167 -0.52 -17.28 -17.37
N ASP A 168 -0.11 -18.17 -18.30
CA ASP A 168 -0.48 -18.07 -19.72
C ASP A 168 -2.00 -18.05 -19.91
N THR A 169 -2.72 -18.81 -19.08
CA THR A 169 -4.19 -18.81 -19.09
C THR A 169 -4.77 -17.45 -18.67
N ALA A 170 -4.21 -16.81 -17.66
CA ALA A 170 -4.67 -15.48 -17.23
C ALA A 170 -4.35 -14.42 -18.28
N LYS A 171 -3.17 -14.47 -18.88
CA LYS A 171 -2.77 -13.59 -20.00
C LYS A 171 -3.72 -13.73 -21.19
N SER A 172 -4.02 -14.95 -21.61
CA SER A 172 -4.93 -15.21 -22.72
C SER A 172 -6.36 -14.72 -22.50
N LYS A 173 -6.77 -14.57 -21.23
CA LYS A 173 -8.06 -13.98 -20.83
C LYS A 173 -8.01 -12.45 -20.72
N GLY A 174 -6.87 -11.82 -20.99
CA GLY A 174 -6.70 -10.38 -20.90
C GLY A 174 -6.74 -9.83 -19.47
N ILE A 175 -6.37 -10.64 -18.47
CA ILE A 175 -6.24 -10.16 -17.08
C ILE A 175 -5.10 -9.14 -17.03
N ASP A 176 -5.36 -7.98 -16.43
CA ASP A 176 -4.32 -6.97 -16.19
C ASP A 176 -3.49 -7.35 -14.95
N PRO A 177 -2.16 -7.47 -15.07
CA PRO A 177 -1.31 -7.91 -13.96
C PRO A 177 -1.28 -6.88 -12.82
N CYS A 178 -1.45 -5.59 -13.08
CA CYS A 178 -1.45 -4.60 -12.01
C CYS A 178 -2.74 -4.64 -11.19
N THR A 179 -3.87 -4.96 -11.83
CA THR A 179 -5.13 -5.25 -11.12
C THR A 179 -4.99 -6.49 -10.25
N ALA A 180 -4.43 -7.59 -10.78
CA ALA A 180 -4.17 -8.79 -10.01
C ALA A 180 -3.18 -8.53 -8.85
N GLY A 181 -2.12 -7.75 -9.10
CA GLY A 181 -1.16 -7.34 -8.08
C GLY A 181 -1.77 -6.51 -6.96
N ARG A 182 -2.75 -5.66 -7.28
CA ARG A 182 -3.52 -4.92 -6.28
C ARG A 182 -4.31 -5.86 -5.37
N ASP A 183 -4.92 -6.90 -5.92
CA ASP A 183 -5.67 -7.89 -5.13
C ASP A 183 -4.72 -8.68 -4.22
N VAL A 184 -3.53 -9.07 -4.70
CA VAL A 184 -2.48 -9.67 -3.87
C VAL A 184 -2.10 -8.73 -2.72
N ALA A 185 -1.84 -7.46 -3.02
CA ALA A 185 -1.47 -6.47 -2.01
C ALA A 185 -2.58 -6.28 -0.96
N ASP A 186 -3.86 -6.31 -1.35
CA ASP A 186 -4.99 -6.21 -0.43
C ASP A 186 -5.05 -7.40 0.55
N HIS A 187 -4.83 -8.63 0.07
CA HIS A 187 -4.74 -9.83 0.92
C HIS A 187 -3.58 -9.74 1.90
N ILE A 188 -2.38 -9.33 1.44
CA ILE A 188 -1.22 -9.13 2.32
C ILE A 188 -1.54 -8.12 3.41
N LEU A 189 -2.12 -6.97 3.03
CA LEU A 189 -2.44 -5.93 3.99
C LEU A 189 -3.44 -6.41 5.06
N THR A 190 -4.43 -7.21 4.67
CA THR A 190 -5.37 -7.83 5.60
C THR A 190 -4.65 -8.70 6.64
N ASN A 191 -3.73 -9.55 6.17
CA ASN A 191 -2.99 -10.47 7.03
C ASN A 191 -2.02 -9.74 7.98
N ILE A 192 -1.25 -8.78 7.48
CA ILE A 192 -0.29 -8.04 8.34
C ILE A 192 -0.99 -7.11 9.33
N LYS A 193 -2.17 -6.56 9.01
CA LYS A 193 -3.00 -5.78 9.97
C LYS A 193 -3.48 -6.63 11.14
N ALA A 194 -3.77 -7.89 10.93
CA ALA A 194 -4.18 -8.80 12.00
C ALA A 194 -3.05 -9.09 13.01
N ARG A 195 -1.80 -8.73 12.69
CA ARG A 195 -0.61 -8.93 13.54
C ARG A 195 -0.21 -7.65 14.30
N GLY A 196 -0.65 -6.49 13.84
CA GLY A 196 -0.38 -5.15 14.41
C GLY A 196 -1.35 -4.75 15.49
#